data_ac1d5350a5ecc4695ec5a11036a7691f
#
_entry.id   ac1d5350a5ecc4695ec5a11036a7691f
#
_cell.length_a   1.000
_cell.length_b   1.000
_cell.length_c   1.000
_cell.angle_alpha   90.00
_cell.angle_beta   90.00
_cell.angle_gamma   90.00
#
_symmetry.space_group_name_H-M   'P 1'
#
loop_
_entity.id
_entity.type
_entity.pdbx_description
1 polymer ?
#
loop_
_entity_poly.entity_id
_entity_poly.type
_entity_poly.pdbx_seq_one_letter_code
_entity_poly.pdbx_strand_id
1 'polypeptide(L)'
;MVPKSWVPYAELVRIDKPTGTYYLFFPCLFSTLMAAPLTDPITTPATALGYSLLFFSGALIMRGAGCSINDLWDRNLDPHVTRTRLRPIARGAITPFKGLVFTGFQLLTGLGVLVQFPFQCLFYGIPSLLFVGSYPLAKRVTYYPQFVLGLT
;
A
#
# COMPACT_ATOMS: atom_id res chain seq x y z
N MET A 1 -13.18 19.32 -7.46
CA MET A 1 -14.09 18.54 -6.60
C MET A 1 -14.18 17.11 -7.12
N VAL A 2 -13.99 16.10 -6.27
CA VAL A 2 -14.13 14.68 -6.66
C VAL A 2 -15.63 14.38 -6.86
N PRO A 3 -16.02 13.68 -7.94
CA PRO A 3 -17.41 13.27 -8.15
C PRO A 3 -17.92 12.46 -6.94
N LYS A 4 -19.20 12.65 -6.55
CA LYS A 4 -19.78 11.97 -5.37
C LYS A 4 -19.64 10.44 -5.40
N SER A 5 -19.63 9.84 -6.60
CA SER A 5 -19.43 8.40 -6.79
C SER A 5 -18.02 7.91 -6.47
N TRP A 6 -17.02 8.78 -6.50
CA TRP A 6 -15.61 8.44 -6.23
C TRP A 6 -15.19 8.66 -4.76
N VAL A 7 -16.00 9.42 -4.01
CA VAL A 7 -15.72 9.71 -2.59
C VAL A 7 -15.52 8.42 -1.77
N PRO A 8 -16.38 7.37 -1.87
CA PRO A 8 -16.17 6.14 -1.12
C PRO A 8 -14.86 5.42 -1.46
N TYR A 9 -14.39 5.51 -2.72
CA TYR A 9 -13.11 4.92 -3.13
C TYR A 9 -11.92 5.72 -2.59
N ALA A 10 -12.01 7.05 -2.56
CA ALA A 10 -11.00 7.90 -1.94
C ALA A 10 -10.88 7.66 -0.43
N GLU A 11 -12.01 7.44 0.25
CA GLU A 11 -12.03 7.04 1.65
C GLU A 11 -11.45 5.62 1.86
N LEU A 12 -11.72 4.69 0.94
CA LEU A 12 -11.22 3.31 1.01
C LEU A 12 -9.69 3.27 0.97
N VAL A 13 -9.07 4.06 0.09
CA VAL A 13 -7.60 4.17 0.00
C VAL A 13 -7.02 5.13 1.05
N ARG A 14 -7.87 5.78 1.85
CA ARG A 14 -7.50 6.69 2.95
C ARG A 14 -6.59 7.84 2.51
N ILE A 15 -6.97 8.53 1.43
CA ILE A 15 -6.25 9.72 0.94
C ILE A 15 -6.19 10.81 2.02
N ASP A 16 -7.22 10.89 2.87
CA ASP A 16 -7.32 11.82 4.00
C ASP A 16 -6.26 11.58 5.11
N LYS A 17 -5.59 10.41 5.09
CA LYS A 17 -4.61 10.00 6.11
C LYS A 17 -3.29 9.58 5.48
N PRO A 18 -2.48 10.52 4.96
CA PRO A 18 -1.29 10.22 4.16
C PRO A 18 -0.13 9.63 4.96
N THR A 19 -0.18 9.65 6.29
CA THR A 19 0.90 9.17 7.18
C THR A 19 1.43 7.79 6.79
N GLY A 20 0.52 6.84 6.46
CA GLY A 20 0.93 5.49 6.07
C GLY A 20 1.67 5.44 4.73
N THR A 21 1.38 6.37 3.80
CA THR A 21 2.12 6.51 2.55
C THR A 21 3.54 7.01 2.82
N TYR A 22 3.69 7.96 3.73
CA TYR A 22 5.01 8.46 4.11
C TYR A 22 5.89 7.40 4.76
N TYR A 23 5.32 6.53 5.61
CA TYR A 23 6.05 5.41 6.19
C TYR A 23 6.58 4.42 5.14
N LEU A 24 5.86 4.21 4.06
CA LEU A 24 6.32 3.36 2.94
C LEU A 24 7.33 4.08 2.05
N PHE A 25 7.16 5.38 1.86
CA PHE A 25 7.97 6.16 0.93
C PHE A 25 9.34 6.56 1.47
N PHE A 26 9.42 7.10 2.70
CA PHE A 26 10.66 7.66 3.22
C PHE A 26 11.83 6.66 3.30
N PRO A 27 11.66 5.42 3.72
CA PRO A 27 12.75 4.45 3.68
C PRO A 27 13.31 4.25 2.27
N CYS A 28 12.43 4.16 1.27
CA CYS A 28 12.83 4.04 -0.13
C CYS A 28 13.57 5.29 -0.63
N LEU A 29 13.08 6.49 -0.26
CA LEU A 29 13.73 7.75 -0.59
C LEU A 29 15.13 7.83 0.01
N PHE A 30 15.28 7.53 1.30
CA PHE A 30 16.59 7.53 1.97
C PHE A 30 17.56 6.54 1.33
N SER A 31 17.10 5.32 1.06
CA SER A 31 17.93 4.30 0.39
C SER A 31 18.36 4.75 -1.00
N THR A 32 17.46 5.37 -1.78
CA THR A 32 17.77 5.88 -3.12
C THR A 32 18.82 6.99 -3.06
N LEU A 33 18.66 7.95 -2.15
CA LEU A 33 19.59 9.07 -2.01
C LEU A 33 20.96 8.65 -1.47
N MET A 34 20.99 7.67 -0.57
CA MET A 34 22.24 7.11 -0.05
C MET A 34 22.98 6.26 -1.08
N ALA A 35 22.25 5.50 -1.91
CA ALA A 35 22.86 4.65 -2.92
C ALA A 35 23.37 5.46 -4.13
N ALA A 36 22.71 6.56 -4.48
CA ALA A 36 23.02 7.34 -5.69
C ALA A 36 24.52 7.71 -5.86
N PRO A 37 25.23 8.20 -4.81
CA PRO A 37 26.65 8.52 -4.91
C PRO A 37 27.58 7.29 -4.92
N LEU A 38 27.05 6.09 -4.54
CA LEU A 38 27.82 4.85 -4.41
C LEU A 38 27.79 3.99 -5.67
N THR A 39 27.00 4.37 -6.67
CA THR A 39 26.91 3.63 -7.95
C THR A 39 28.07 3.98 -8.87
N ASP A 40 28.50 3.04 -9.69
CA ASP A 40 29.48 3.26 -10.75
C ASP A 40 28.84 2.91 -12.12
N PRO A 41 28.62 3.87 -13.02
CA PRO A 41 28.82 5.34 -12.84
C PRO A 41 27.87 5.97 -11.82
N ILE A 42 28.28 7.10 -11.23
CA ILE A 42 27.46 7.83 -10.25
C ILE A 42 26.09 8.17 -10.84
N THR A 43 25.04 7.84 -10.10
CA THR A 43 23.65 8.09 -10.51
C THR A 43 23.40 9.59 -10.63
N THR A 44 22.84 10.03 -11.76
CA THR A 44 22.53 11.44 -11.97
C THR A 44 21.37 11.88 -11.05
N PRO A 45 21.29 13.16 -10.64
CA PRO A 45 20.17 13.67 -9.83
C PRO A 45 18.81 13.46 -10.49
N ALA A 46 18.73 13.54 -11.82
CA ALA A 46 17.51 13.31 -12.58
C ALA A 46 17.04 11.84 -12.46
N THR A 47 17.97 10.90 -12.54
CA THR A 47 17.68 9.45 -12.38
C THR A 47 17.24 9.16 -10.94
N ALA A 48 17.91 9.72 -9.93
CA ALA A 48 17.54 9.58 -8.53
C ALA A 48 16.14 10.14 -8.26
N LEU A 49 15.81 11.29 -8.84
CA LEU A 49 14.46 11.86 -8.78
C LEU A 49 13.42 10.94 -9.45
N GLY A 50 13.74 10.39 -10.62
CA GLY A 50 12.86 9.44 -11.33
C GLY A 50 12.51 8.22 -10.47
N TYR A 51 13.51 7.58 -9.86
CA TYR A 51 13.28 6.46 -8.93
C TYR A 51 12.48 6.89 -7.69
N SER A 52 12.76 8.08 -7.15
CA SER A 52 12.01 8.59 -6.00
C SER A 52 10.53 8.79 -6.33
N LEU A 53 10.20 9.30 -7.51
CA LEU A 53 8.82 9.46 -7.99
C LEU A 53 8.13 8.10 -8.23
N LEU A 54 8.86 7.11 -8.77
CA LEU A 54 8.36 5.73 -8.90
C LEU A 54 8.05 5.13 -7.54
N PHE A 55 8.94 5.24 -6.56
CA PHE A 55 8.70 4.78 -5.19
C PHE A 55 7.53 5.49 -4.53
N PHE A 56 7.38 6.79 -4.74
CA PHE A 56 6.24 7.55 -4.21
C PHE A 56 4.92 7.07 -4.80
N SER A 57 4.86 6.87 -6.11
CA SER A 57 3.66 6.34 -6.78
C SER A 57 3.33 4.92 -6.31
N GLY A 58 4.34 4.05 -6.19
CA GLY A 58 4.21 2.71 -5.64
C GLY A 58 3.69 2.73 -4.18
N ALA A 59 4.23 3.60 -3.33
CA ALA A 59 3.80 3.76 -1.95
C ALA A 59 2.32 4.20 -1.85
N LEU A 60 1.88 5.14 -2.69
CA LEU A 60 0.47 5.57 -2.75
C LEU A 60 -0.45 4.42 -3.12
N ILE A 61 -0.12 3.69 -4.20
CA ILE A 61 -0.94 2.60 -4.73
C ILE A 61 -1.00 1.44 -3.73
N MET A 62 0.16 1.00 -3.23
CA MET A 62 0.24 -0.16 -2.33
C MET A 62 -0.34 0.14 -0.96
N ARG A 63 -0.23 1.39 -0.48
CA ARG A 63 -0.95 1.83 0.73
C ARG A 63 -2.45 1.71 0.55
N GLY A 64 -2.97 2.17 -0.59
CA GLY A 64 -4.39 2.05 -0.94
C GLY A 64 -4.84 0.58 -1.00
N ALA A 65 -4.08 -0.27 -1.70
CA ALA A 65 -4.35 -1.71 -1.80
C ALA A 65 -4.38 -2.39 -0.42
N GLY A 66 -3.38 -2.11 0.44
CA GLY A 66 -3.34 -2.64 1.79
C GLY A 66 -4.54 -2.23 2.65
N CYS A 67 -5.01 -0.97 2.53
CA CYS A 67 -6.22 -0.51 3.21
C CYS A 67 -7.46 -1.23 2.69
N SER A 68 -7.59 -1.39 1.37
CA SER A 68 -8.71 -2.07 0.72
C SER A 68 -8.78 -3.55 1.11
N ILE A 69 -7.64 -4.25 1.12
CA ILE A 69 -7.53 -5.65 1.58
C ILE A 69 -7.97 -5.77 3.05
N ASN A 70 -7.48 -4.88 3.90
CA ASN A 70 -7.83 -4.91 5.33
C ASN A 70 -9.34 -4.67 5.54
N ASP A 71 -9.94 -3.72 4.84
CA ASP A 71 -11.38 -3.41 4.94
C ASP A 71 -12.25 -4.56 4.36
N LEU A 72 -11.79 -5.23 3.29
CA LEU A 72 -12.44 -6.44 2.75
C LEU A 72 -12.37 -7.62 3.72
N TRP A 73 -11.23 -7.79 4.39
CA TRP A 73 -11.02 -8.88 5.35
C TRP A 73 -11.86 -8.70 6.60
N ASP A 74 -11.91 -7.48 7.13
CA ASP A 74 -12.61 -7.15 8.36
C ASP A 74 -14.10 -6.77 8.13
N ARG A 75 -14.63 -6.91 6.91
CA ARG A 75 -15.98 -6.48 6.51
C ARG A 75 -17.11 -6.93 7.43
N ASN A 76 -16.98 -8.10 8.07
CA ASN A 76 -17.99 -8.65 8.98
C ASN A 76 -17.80 -8.16 10.43
N LEU A 77 -16.61 -7.68 10.79
CA LEU A 77 -16.26 -7.21 12.12
C LEU A 77 -16.42 -5.69 12.25
N ASP A 78 -16.05 -4.96 11.21
CA ASP A 78 -16.03 -3.50 11.18
C ASP A 78 -17.37 -2.83 11.52
N PRO A 79 -18.54 -3.34 11.11
CA PRO A 79 -19.84 -2.76 11.49
C PRO A 79 -20.10 -2.74 13.00
N HIS A 80 -19.52 -3.69 13.74
CA HIS A 80 -19.72 -3.85 15.18
C HIS A 80 -18.77 -3.00 16.03
N VAL A 81 -17.76 -2.37 15.40
CA VAL A 81 -16.77 -1.56 16.09
C VAL A 81 -17.03 -0.07 15.82
N THR A 82 -17.25 0.72 16.84
CA THR A 82 -17.59 2.16 16.75
C THR A 82 -16.61 2.95 15.88
N ARG A 83 -15.33 2.64 15.94
CA ARG A 83 -14.27 3.33 15.18
C ARG A 83 -14.27 2.99 13.68
N THR A 84 -14.73 1.80 13.30
CA THR A 84 -14.59 1.27 11.93
C THR A 84 -15.91 1.12 11.19
N ARG A 85 -17.05 1.26 11.86
CA ARG A 85 -18.40 1.15 11.28
C ARG A 85 -18.67 2.12 10.12
N LEU A 86 -17.93 3.23 10.04
CA LEU A 86 -18.06 4.24 8.99
C LEU A 86 -17.20 3.94 7.75
N ARG A 87 -16.42 2.86 7.76
CA ARG A 87 -15.63 2.47 6.59
C ARG A 87 -16.53 2.18 5.40
N PRO A 88 -16.10 2.49 4.16
CA PRO A 88 -16.94 2.40 2.97
C PRO A 88 -17.58 1.02 2.73
N ILE A 89 -16.84 -0.06 2.99
CA ILE A 89 -17.35 -1.44 2.86
C ILE A 89 -18.28 -1.79 4.02
N ALA A 90 -17.92 -1.42 5.26
CA ALA A 90 -18.71 -1.71 6.45
C ALA A 90 -20.08 -1.02 6.45
N ARG A 91 -20.15 0.23 5.96
CA ARG A 91 -21.43 0.98 5.83
C ARG A 91 -22.19 0.68 4.53
N GLY A 92 -21.69 -0.22 3.67
CA GLY A 92 -22.36 -0.61 2.42
C GLY A 92 -22.25 0.40 1.27
N ALA A 93 -21.40 1.45 1.37
CA ALA A 93 -21.18 2.42 0.30
C ALA A 93 -20.46 1.80 -0.91
N ILE A 94 -19.67 0.76 -0.69
CA ILE A 94 -19.02 -0.05 -1.73
C ILE A 94 -19.36 -1.51 -1.44
N THR A 95 -19.87 -2.22 -2.45
CA THR A 95 -20.09 -3.67 -2.32
C THR A 95 -18.74 -4.41 -2.22
N PRO A 96 -18.65 -5.52 -1.48
CA PRO A 96 -17.41 -6.29 -1.37
C PRO A 96 -16.82 -6.69 -2.72
N PHE A 97 -17.67 -7.01 -3.70
CA PHE A 97 -17.22 -7.33 -5.06
C PHE A 97 -16.57 -6.14 -5.76
N LYS A 98 -17.18 -4.95 -5.70
CA LYS A 98 -16.56 -3.72 -6.25
C LYS A 98 -15.26 -3.36 -5.53
N GLY A 99 -15.20 -3.56 -4.21
CA GLY A 99 -13.98 -3.40 -3.43
C GLY A 99 -12.88 -4.36 -3.89
N LEU A 100 -13.22 -5.63 -4.14
CA LEU A 100 -12.27 -6.63 -4.63
C LEU A 100 -11.74 -6.28 -6.03
N VAL A 101 -12.61 -5.91 -6.97
CA VAL A 101 -12.21 -5.48 -8.33
C VAL A 101 -11.29 -4.26 -8.27
N PHE A 102 -11.64 -3.28 -7.44
CA PHE A 102 -10.83 -2.07 -7.26
C PHE A 102 -9.45 -2.38 -6.67
N THR A 103 -9.40 -3.28 -5.68
CA THR A 103 -8.13 -3.78 -5.10
C THR A 103 -7.29 -4.51 -6.14
N GLY A 104 -7.91 -5.37 -6.95
CA GLY A 104 -7.23 -6.05 -8.06
C GLY A 104 -6.60 -5.06 -9.05
N PHE A 105 -7.33 -4.00 -9.41
CA PHE A 105 -6.80 -2.94 -10.26
C PHE A 105 -5.60 -2.22 -9.61
N GLN A 106 -5.67 -1.92 -8.31
CA GLN A 106 -4.54 -1.32 -7.58
C GLN A 106 -3.31 -2.23 -7.57
N LEU A 107 -3.49 -3.54 -7.33
CA LEU A 107 -2.38 -4.51 -7.34
C LEU A 107 -1.74 -4.62 -8.73
N LEU A 108 -2.53 -4.65 -9.79
CA LEU A 108 -2.02 -4.64 -11.17
C LEU A 108 -1.26 -3.34 -11.48
N THR A 109 -1.78 -2.20 -11.04
CA THR A 109 -1.09 -0.91 -11.21
C THR A 109 0.21 -0.87 -10.42
N GLY A 110 0.22 -1.40 -9.19
CA GLY A 110 1.41 -1.54 -8.36
C GLY A 110 2.46 -2.46 -8.99
N LEU A 111 2.03 -3.56 -9.60
CA LEU A 111 2.91 -4.43 -10.38
C LEU A 111 3.50 -3.67 -11.58
N GLY A 112 2.69 -2.87 -12.29
CA GLY A 112 3.15 -2.01 -13.38
C GLY A 112 4.25 -1.02 -12.95
N VAL A 113 4.16 -0.47 -11.73
CA VAL A 113 5.24 0.34 -11.14
C VAL A 113 6.46 -0.51 -10.81
N LEU A 114 6.27 -1.69 -10.21
CA LEU A 114 7.37 -2.58 -9.80
C LEU A 114 8.21 -3.06 -11.01
N VAL A 115 7.59 -3.33 -12.16
CA VAL A 115 8.31 -3.76 -13.38
C VAL A 115 9.17 -2.66 -14.00
N GLN A 116 9.04 -1.40 -13.58
CA GLN A 116 9.94 -0.31 -13.99
C GLN A 116 11.31 -0.39 -13.30
N PHE A 117 11.39 -1.14 -12.19
CA PHE A 117 12.65 -1.37 -11.47
C PHE A 117 13.41 -2.56 -12.04
N PRO A 118 14.73 -2.67 -11.77
CA PRO A 118 15.51 -3.84 -12.14
C PRO A 118 14.87 -5.14 -11.63
N PHE A 119 15.00 -6.22 -12.41
CA PHE A 119 14.35 -7.51 -12.11
C PHE A 119 14.69 -8.05 -10.71
N GLN A 120 15.87 -7.75 -10.18
CA GLN A 120 16.29 -8.12 -8.83
C GLN A 120 15.31 -7.59 -7.74
N CYS A 121 14.67 -6.44 -7.97
CA CYS A 121 13.71 -5.87 -7.04
C CYS A 121 12.46 -6.76 -6.84
N LEU A 122 12.10 -7.57 -7.83
CA LEU A 122 10.99 -8.54 -7.71
C LEU A 122 11.29 -9.60 -6.63
N PHE A 123 12.53 -10.08 -6.54
CA PHE A 123 12.92 -11.08 -5.54
C PHE A 123 12.79 -10.56 -4.10
N TYR A 124 13.00 -9.26 -3.90
CA TYR A 124 12.83 -8.62 -2.60
C TYR A 124 11.37 -8.20 -2.34
N GLY A 125 10.65 -7.83 -3.40
CA GLY A 125 9.24 -7.41 -3.32
C GLY A 125 8.28 -8.57 -3.01
N ILE A 126 8.50 -9.77 -3.56
CA ILE A 126 7.61 -10.92 -3.36
C ILE A 126 7.52 -11.36 -1.89
N PRO A 127 8.63 -11.58 -1.16
CA PRO A 127 8.58 -11.90 0.26
C PRO A 127 7.84 -10.83 1.08
N SER A 128 8.08 -9.56 0.80
CA SER A 128 7.41 -8.44 1.47
C SER A 128 5.89 -8.49 1.27
N LEU A 129 5.41 -8.78 0.06
CA LEU A 129 3.98 -8.97 -0.22
C LEU A 129 3.36 -10.12 0.58
N LEU A 130 4.08 -11.23 0.75
CA LEU A 130 3.61 -12.37 1.56
C LEU A 130 3.44 -11.96 3.02
N PHE A 131 4.38 -11.22 3.60
CA PHE A 131 4.27 -10.72 4.97
C PHE A 131 3.12 -9.71 5.12
N VAL A 132 2.98 -8.76 4.21
CA VAL A 132 1.86 -7.80 4.21
C VAL A 132 0.52 -8.52 4.08
N GLY A 133 0.42 -9.54 3.21
CA GLY A 133 -0.79 -10.34 3.02
C GLY A 133 -1.12 -11.22 4.24
N SER A 134 -0.12 -11.70 4.99
CA SER A 134 -0.31 -12.49 6.21
C SER A 134 -0.66 -11.63 7.45
N TYR A 135 -0.44 -10.33 7.42
CA TYR A 135 -0.70 -9.44 8.55
C TYR A 135 -2.14 -9.48 9.11
N PRO A 136 -3.22 -9.51 8.27
CA PRO A 136 -4.58 -9.66 8.78
C PRO A 136 -4.81 -10.99 9.51
N LEU A 137 -4.13 -12.07 9.07
CA LEU A 137 -4.17 -13.37 9.75
C LEU A 137 -3.45 -13.31 11.08
N ALA A 138 -2.27 -12.67 11.13
CA ALA A 138 -1.50 -12.50 12.35
C ALA A 138 -2.30 -11.80 13.45
N LYS A 139 -3.13 -10.81 13.13
CA LYS A 139 -4.06 -10.15 14.08
C LYS A 139 -5.02 -11.11 14.78
N ARG A 140 -5.35 -12.24 14.17
CA ARG A 140 -6.29 -13.23 14.73
C ARG A 140 -5.60 -14.34 15.50
N VAL A 141 -4.30 -14.54 15.27
CA VAL A 141 -3.53 -15.66 15.83
C VAL A 141 -2.57 -15.20 16.93
N THR A 142 -2.05 -13.98 16.85
CA THR A 142 -1.04 -13.49 17.78
C THR A 142 -1.45 -12.19 18.49
N TYR A 143 -0.97 -12.02 19.73
CA TYR A 143 -1.10 -10.76 20.48
C TYR A 143 -0.09 -9.69 20.01
N TYR A 144 0.89 -10.06 19.17
CA TYR A 144 1.97 -9.18 18.69
C TYR A 144 1.97 -9.06 17.15
N PRO A 145 0.88 -8.60 16.50
CA PRO A 145 0.84 -8.48 15.04
C PRO A 145 1.87 -7.48 14.49
N GLN A 146 2.34 -6.54 15.33
CA GLN A 146 3.38 -5.57 14.98
C GLN A 146 4.73 -6.23 14.67
N PHE A 147 5.02 -7.40 15.26
CA PHE A 147 6.23 -8.17 14.95
C PHE A 147 6.25 -8.61 13.48
N VAL A 148 5.10 -9.12 12.98
CA VAL A 148 4.97 -9.51 11.57
C VAL A 148 5.12 -8.30 10.65
N LEU A 149 4.56 -7.15 11.04
CA LEU A 149 4.70 -5.90 10.28
C LEU A 149 6.16 -5.39 10.28
N GLY A 150 6.90 -5.61 11.35
CA GLY A 150 8.31 -5.22 11.45
C GLY A 150 9.26 -6.07 10.60
N LEU A 151 8.80 -7.24 10.11
CA LEU A 151 9.57 -8.11 9.21
C LEU A 151 9.39 -7.72 7.72
N THR A 152 8.48 -6.81 7.41
CA THR A 152 8.21 -6.32 6.04
C THR A 152 9.07 -5.12 5.69
#